data_eec91c9a3a2e1ed8de58a44defa17299
#
_entry.id   eec91c9a3a2e1ed8de58a44defa17299
#
_cell.length_a   1.000
_cell.length_b   1.000
_cell.length_c   1.000
_cell.angle_alpha   90.00
_cell.angle_beta   90.00
_cell.angle_gamma   90.00
#
_symmetry.space_group_name_H-M   'P 1'
#
loop_
_entity.id
_entity.type
_entity.pdbx_description
1 polymer ?
#
loop_
_entity_poly.entity_id
_entity_poly.type
_entity_poly.pdbx_seq_one_letter_code
_entity_poly.pdbx_strand_id
1 'polypeptide(L)'
;MRDLLIMQERLDSLFGHATPGWMPLVDLYETGDAYVIAAELPGLARENFDIELQRNTLTLKGRRPESSVSPQRYQQLECGQGPFSRSFRFTEDIDGEAINAEFNDGVLTITVPKVQKPAARRIDVT
;
A
#
# COMPACT_ATOMS: atom_id res chain seq x y z
N MET A 1 7.48 11.23 -8.94
CA MET A 1 7.48 11.68 -7.55
C MET A 1 7.23 10.58 -6.55
N ARG A 2 6.38 9.62 -6.91
CA ARG A 2 6.11 8.46 -6.07
C ARG A 2 7.36 7.67 -5.72
N ASP A 3 8.21 7.43 -6.72
CA ASP A 3 9.45 6.68 -6.53
C ASP A 3 10.43 7.40 -5.60
N LEU A 4 10.44 8.73 -5.66
CA LEU A 4 11.28 9.53 -4.79
C LEU A 4 10.84 9.43 -3.34
N LEU A 5 9.53 9.44 -3.08
CA LEU A 5 8.99 9.26 -1.72
C LEU A 5 9.34 7.90 -1.16
N ILE A 6 9.21 6.85 -1.96
CA ILE A 6 9.56 5.49 -1.54
C ILE A 6 11.04 5.40 -1.22
N MET A 7 11.89 6.03 -2.03
CA MET A 7 13.32 6.08 -1.77
C MET A 7 13.64 6.81 -0.47
N GLN A 8 12.98 7.94 -0.21
CA GLN A 8 13.18 8.68 1.03
C GLN A 8 12.80 7.86 2.25
N GLU A 9 11.66 7.17 2.19
CA GLU A 9 11.23 6.30 3.27
C GLU A 9 12.25 5.20 3.55
N ARG A 10 12.82 4.61 2.51
CA ARG A 10 13.84 3.58 2.66
C ARG A 10 15.14 4.15 3.23
N LEU A 11 15.53 5.32 2.80
CA LEU A 11 16.72 5.98 3.32
C LEU A 11 16.57 6.32 4.79
N ASP A 12 15.40 6.83 5.18
CA ASP A 12 15.10 7.13 6.57
C ASP A 12 15.16 5.87 7.43
N SER A 13 14.66 4.75 6.92
CA SER A 13 14.75 3.47 7.61
C SER A 13 16.17 3.00 7.81
N LEU A 14 17.05 3.27 6.84
CA LEU A 14 18.45 2.86 6.91
C LEU A 14 19.26 3.73 7.85
N PHE A 15 18.99 5.03 7.93
CA PHE A 15 19.84 5.98 8.63
C PHE A 15 19.25 6.58 9.89
N GLY A 16 17.95 6.45 10.12
CA GLY A 16 17.25 7.21 11.14
C GLY A 16 16.94 6.51 12.45
N HIS A 17 17.11 5.22 12.57
CA HIS A 17 16.56 4.48 13.71
C HIS A 17 17.52 3.51 14.35
N ALA A 18 17.58 3.55 15.69
CA ALA A 18 18.35 2.61 16.48
C ALA A 18 17.69 1.23 16.54
N THR A 19 16.36 1.16 16.41
CA THR A 19 15.60 -0.07 16.32
C THR A 19 15.08 -0.25 14.90
N PRO A 20 15.08 -1.48 14.37
CA PRO A 20 14.59 -1.68 13.03
C PRO A 20 13.09 -1.36 12.94
N GLY A 21 12.75 -0.45 12.06
CA GLY A 21 11.39 -0.23 11.65
C GLY A 21 10.96 -1.29 10.65
N TRP A 22 9.70 -1.22 10.25
CA TRP A 22 9.17 -2.14 9.26
C TRP A 22 8.37 -1.38 8.22
N MET A 23 8.53 -1.79 6.97
CA MET A 23 7.79 -1.23 5.87
C MET A 23 7.37 -2.35 4.93
N PRO A 24 6.11 -2.44 4.55
CA PRO A 24 5.67 -3.49 3.65
C PRO A 24 6.27 -3.32 2.26
N LEU A 25 6.62 -4.44 1.65
CA LEU A 25 6.98 -4.47 0.24
C LEU A 25 5.69 -4.43 -0.57
N VAL A 26 5.67 -3.60 -1.59
CA VAL A 26 4.47 -3.35 -2.36
C VAL A 26 4.78 -3.36 -3.85
N ASP A 27 3.97 -4.09 -4.60
CA ASP A 27 3.94 -3.98 -6.04
C ASP A 27 2.73 -3.12 -6.42
N LEU A 28 2.96 -2.18 -7.31
CA LEU A 28 1.89 -1.38 -7.89
C LEU A 28 1.97 -1.51 -9.39
N TYR A 29 0.91 -1.99 -10.00
CA TYR A 29 0.85 -2.06 -11.45
C TYR A 29 -0.47 -1.52 -11.96
N GLU A 30 -0.50 -1.26 -13.25
CA GLU A 30 -1.61 -0.61 -13.90
C GLU A 30 -2.07 -1.44 -15.09
N THR A 31 -3.38 -1.56 -15.22
CA THR A 31 -4.01 -2.16 -16.40
C THR A 31 -4.76 -1.06 -17.14
N GLY A 32 -5.41 -1.41 -18.25
CA GLY A 32 -6.28 -0.43 -18.93
C GLY A 32 -7.43 0.06 -18.06
N ASP A 33 -7.89 -0.78 -17.12
CA ASP A 33 -9.11 -0.52 -16.35
C ASP A 33 -8.86 -0.15 -14.90
N ALA A 34 -7.69 -0.46 -14.35
CA ALA A 34 -7.48 -0.31 -12.91
C ALA A 34 -6.01 -0.16 -12.55
N TYR A 35 -5.78 0.36 -11.35
CA TYR A 35 -4.52 0.22 -10.64
C TYR A 35 -4.65 -0.93 -9.65
N VAL A 36 -3.60 -1.72 -9.49
CA VAL A 36 -3.60 -2.82 -8.53
C VAL A 36 -2.39 -2.69 -7.62
N ILE A 37 -2.66 -2.73 -6.34
CA ILE A 37 -1.63 -2.68 -5.30
C ILE A 37 -1.60 -4.04 -4.61
N ALA A 38 -0.43 -4.66 -4.58
CA ALA A 38 -0.22 -5.90 -3.85
C ALA A 38 0.79 -5.64 -2.74
N ALA A 39 0.34 -5.65 -1.51
CA ALA A 39 1.18 -5.37 -0.34
C ALA A 39 1.41 -6.63 0.46
N GLU A 40 2.66 -6.91 0.76
CA GLU A 40 3.02 -8.05 1.61
C GLU A 40 2.97 -7.62 3.07
N LEU A 41 2.02 -8.18 3.81
CA LEU A 41 1.79 -7.87 5.22
C LEU A 41 1.90 -9.14 6.07
N PRO A 42 3.08 -9.78 6.09
CA PRO A 42 3.22 -11.05 6.78
C PRO A 42 3.03 -10.89 8.28
N GLY A 43 2.25 -11.79 8.86
CA GLY A 43 2.02 -11.80 10.29
C GLY A 43 1.03 -10.76 10.80
N LEU A 44 0.43 -9.97 9.92
CA LEU A 44 -0.59 -9.00 10.32
C LEU A 44 -1.98 -9.61 10.25
N ALA A 45 -2.87 -9.12 11.12
CA ALA A 45 -4.28 -9.38 11.06
C ALA A 45 -4.98 -8.16 10.45
N ARG A 46 -6.24 -8.31 10.06
CA ARG A 46 -6.99 -7.22 9.44
C ARG A 46 -7.09 -5.99 10.33
N GLU A 47 -7.14 -6.18 11.64
CA GLU A 47 -7.22 -5.06 12.58
C GLU A 47 -5.91 -4.30 12.73
N ASN A 48 -4.83 -4.78 12.13
CA ASN A 48 -3.55 -4.12 12.20
C ASN A 48 -3.31 -3.07 11.13
N PHE A 49 -4.22 -2.93 10.18
CA PHE A 49 -4.04 -1.95 9.11
C PHE A 49 -5.36 -1.36 8.66
N ASP A 50 -5.27 -0.17 8.04
CA ASP A 50 -6.40 0.55 7.45
C ASP A 50 -6.01 1.08 6.09
N ILE A 51 -7.01 1.24 5.24
CA ILE A 51 -6.87 1.82 3.91
C ILE A 51 -7.73 3.07 3.87
N GLU A 52 -7.14 4.19 3.48
CA GLU A 52 -7.86 5.44 3.33
C GLU A 52 -7.68 5.98 1.92
N LEU A 53 -8.74 6.54 1.38
CA LEU A 53 -8.69 7.24 0.11
C LEU A 53 -9.03 8.70 0.32
N GLN A 54 -8.16 9.58 -0.14
CA GLN A 54 -8.41 11.01 -0.14
C GLN A 54 -8.10 11.54 -1.54
N ARG A 55 -9.14 11.91 -2.26
CA ARG A 55 -9.02 12.30 -3.68
C ARG A 55 -8.38 11.17 -4.49
N ASN A 56 -7.21 11.41 -5.05
CA ASN A 56 -6.48 10.42 -5.87
C ASN A 56 -5.30 9.78 -5.11
N THR A 57 -5.29 9.90 -3.78
CA THR A 57 -4.23 9.32 -2.97
C THR A 57 -4.80 8.25 -2.06
N LEU A 58 -4.30 7.05 -2.19
CA LEU A 58 -4.65 5.94 -1.33
C LEU A 58 -3.52 5.73 -0.33
N THR A 59 -3.87 5.66 0.94
CA THR A 59 -2.90 5.45 2.00
C THR A 59 -3.18 4.13 2.71
N LEU A 60 -2.18 3.29 2.75
CA LEU A 60 -2.17 2.06 3.55
C LEU A 60 -1.36 2.35 4.80
N LYS A 61 -1.99 2.29 5.94
CA LYS A 61 -1.31 2.54 7.21
C LYS A 61 -1.69 1.48 8.23
N GLY A 62 -0.81 1.28 9.17
CA GLY A 62 -1.06 0.29 10.21
C GLY A 62 0.12 0.15 11.12
N ARG A 63 0.12 -0.95 11.84
CA ARG A 63 1.17 -1.26 12.77
C ARG A 63 1.47 -2.75 12.75
N ARG A 64 2.74 -3.08 12.55
CA ARG A 64 3.18 -4.43 12.75
C ARG A 64 3.44 -4.62 14.24
N PRO A 65 2.67 -5.49 14.91
CA PRO A 65 2.76 -5.60 16.36
C PRO A 65 4.09 -6.20 16.80
N GLU A 66 4.47 -5.85 18.01
CA GLU A 66 5.64 -6.42 18.64
C GLU A 66 5.41 -7.90 18.94
N SER A 67 6.51 -8.65 19.05
CA SER A 67 6.44 -10.04 19.46
C SER A 67 5.80 -10.15 20.84
N SER A 68 4.97 -11.16 21.02
CA SER A 68 4.38 -11.47 22.33
C SER A 68 5.41 -12.06 23.29
N VAL A 69 6.60 -12.41 22.80
CA VAL A 69 7.67 -12.98 23.60
C VAL A 69 8.54 -11.88 24.14
N SER A 70 8.88 -11.95 25.43
CA SER A 70 9.80 -11.01 26.07
C SER A 70 11.12 -11.72 26.38
N PRO A 71 12.02 -11.82 25.41
CA PRO A 71 13.29 -12.51 25.65
C PRO A 71 14.22 -11.65 26.49
N GLN A 72 15.14 -12.29 27.21
CA GLN A 72 16.16 -11.53 27.91
C GLN A 72 17.07 -10.79 26.96
N ARG A 73 17.29 -11.39 25.80
CA ARG A 73 18.17 -10.82 24.79
C ARG A 73 17.93 -11.51 23.46
N TYR A 74 17.88 -10.72 22.39
CA TYR A 74 17.88 -11.28 21.04
C TYR A 74 19.28 -11.66 20.63
N GLN A 75 19.42 -12.81 20.02
CA GLN A 75 20.66 -13.19 19.34
C GLN A 75 20.75 -12.51 17.98
N GLN A 76 19.59 -12.32 17.35
CA GLN A 76 19.48 -11.70 16.06
C GLN A 76 18.09 -11.11 15.92
N LEU A 77 18.00 -9.85 15.53
CA LEU A 77 16.72 -9.15 15.37
C LEU A 77 16.71 -8.48 14.01
N GLU A 78 16.02 -9.11 13.06
CA GLU A 78 15.91 -8.60 11.69
C GLU A 78 14.49 -8.24 11.30
N CYS A 79 13.50 -8.84 11.96
CA CYS A 79 12.11 -8.54 11.69
C CYS A 79 11.73 -7.21 12.31
N GLY A 80 11.35 -6.26 11.47
CA GLY A 80 10.93 -4.95 11.95
C GLY A 80 9.54 -4.99 12.55
N GLN A 81 9.23 -3.97 13.32
CA GLN A 81 7.93 -3.79 13.96
C GLN A 81 7.62 -2.31 14.07
N GLY A 82 6.40 -1.99 14.43
CA GLY A 82 5.98 -0.63 14.66
C GLY A 82 5.06 -0.10 13.57
N PRO A 83 4.76 1.20 13.62
CA PRO A 83 3.85 1.81 12.68
C PRO A 83 4.45 1.91 11.29
N PHE A 84 3.59 1.81 10.28
CA PHE A 84 3.99 2.00 8.90
C PHE A 84 2.91 2.79 8.16
N SER A 85 3.32 3.45 7.08
CA SER A 85 2.41 4.19 6.21
C SER A 85 2.97 4.22 4.81
N ARG A 86 2.17 3.82 3.84
CA ARG A 86 2.51 3.87 2.42
C ARG A 86 1.41 4.59 1.68
N SER A 87 1.77 5.56 0.87
CA SER A 87 0.80 6.34 0.08
C SER A 87 1.05 6.18 -1.41
N PHE A 88 -0.03 6.10 -2.16
CA PHE A 88 0.01 5.94 -3.61
C PHE A 88 -0.89 6.96 -4.25
N ARG A 89 -0.33 7.78 -5.14
CA ARG A 89 -1.08 8.79 -5.85
C ARG A 89 -1.32 8.34 -7.28
N PHE A 90 -2.57 8.37 -7.69
CA PHE A 90 -2.96 7.97 -9.03
C PHE A 90 -3.08 9.19 -9.93
N THR A 91 -2.58 9.07 -11.16
CA THR A 91 -2.60 10.19 -12.10
C THR A 91 -3.88 10.24 -12.91
N GLU A 92 -4.57 9.12 -13.07
CA GLU A 92 -5.86 9.08 -13.76
C GLU A 92 -6.99 9.09 -12.76
N ASP A 93 -8.17 9.51 -13.21
CA ASP A 93 -9.34 9.52 -12.35
C ASP A 93 -9.73 8.10 -11.95
N ILE A 94 -10.00 7.92 -10.68
CA ILE A 94 -10.35 6.64 -10.11
C ILE A 94 -11.77 6.64 -9.59
N ASP A 95 -12.39 5.47 -9.60
CA ASP A 95 -13.71 5.26 -9.03
C ASP A 95 -13.57 4.77 -7.59
N GLY A 96 -13.57 5.73 -6.66
CA GLY A 96 -13.35 5.43 -5.25
C GLY A 96 -14.41 4.53 -4.62
N GLU A 97 -15.62 4.52 -5.17
CA GLU A 97 -16.69 3.67 -4.63
C GLU A 97 -16.56 2.22 -5.07
N ALA A 98 -15.79 1.96 -6.12
CA ALA A 98 -15.59 0.63 -6.66
C ALA A 98 -14.28 -0.02 -6.21
N ILE A 99 -13.56 0.60 -5.30
CA ILE A 99 -12.32 0.03 -4.78
C ILE A 99 -12.63 -1.27 -4.04
N ASN A 100 -11.85 -2.29 -4.35
CA ASN A 100 -11.97 -3.60 -3.70
C ASN A 100 -10.65 -3.99 -3.07
N ALA A 101 -10.70 -4.53 -1.87
CA ALA A 101 -9.51 -4.97 -1.16
C ALA A 101 -9.73 -6.37 -0.62
N GLU A 102 -8.76 -7.24 -0.86
CA GLU A 102 -8.78 -8.62 -0.38
C GLU A 102 -7.48 -8.90 0.37
N PHE A 103 -7.60 -9.57 1.51
CA PHE A 103 -6.46 -9.93 2.32
C PHE A 103 -6.42 -11.45 2.50
N ASN A 104 -5.47 -12.10 1.86
CA ASN A 104 -5.32 -13.56 1.90
C ASN A 104 -3.84 -13.92 2.06
N ASP A 105 -3.57 -14.84 2.95
CA ASP A 105 -2.22 -15.38 3.13
C ASP A 105 -1.14 -14.32 3.33
N GLY A 106 -1.50 -13.26 4.06
CA GLY A 106 -0.57 -12.18 4.34
C GLY A 106 -0.36 -11.21 3.19
N VAL A 107 -1.14 -11.32 2.12
CA VAL A 107 -1.04 -10.40 0.99
C VAL A 107 -2.35 -9.61 0.86
N LEU A 108 -2.21 -8.29 0.88
CA LEU A 108 -3.33 -7.38 0.66
C LEU A 108 -3.32 -6.94 -0.80
N THR A 109 -4.38 -7.26 -1.51
CA THR A 109 -4.54 -6.86 -2.90
C THR A 109 -5.65 -5.82 -2.99
N ILE A 110 -5.30 -4.62 -3.43
CA ILE A 110 -6.24 -3.51 -3.57
C ILE A 110 -6.40 -3.21 -5.04
N THR A 111 -7.62 -3.34 -5.53
CA THR A 111 -7.95 -3.00 -6.92
C THR A 111 -8.66 -1.66 -6.94
N VAL A 112 -8.09 -0.70 -7.66
CA VAL A 112 -8.60 0.66 -7.76
C VAL A 112 -9.03 0.90 -9.19
N PRO A 113 -10.33 0.75 -9.50
CA PRO A 113 -10.81 0.93 -10.86
C PRO A 113 -10.66 2.38 -11.32
N LYS A 114 -10.31 2.53 -12.58
CA LYS A 114 -10.30 3.84 -13.23
C LYS A 114 -11.72 4.20 -13.63
N VAL A 115 -12.00 5.49 -13.67
CA VAL A 115 -13.27 5.96 -14.21
C VAL A 115 -13.33 5.60 -15.69
N GLN A 116 -14.39 4.90 -16.08
CA GLN A 116 -14.58 4.51 -17.47
C GLN A 116 -15.01 5.72 -18.27
N LYS A 117 -14.18 6.09 -19.23
CA LYS A 117 -14.54 7.17 -20.15
C LYS A 117 -15.50 6.62 -21.19
N PRO A 118 -16.57 7.36 -21.53
CA PRO A 118 -17.46 6.91 -22.60
C PRO A 118 -16.64 6.71 -23.88
N ALA A 119 -16.94 5.64 -24.59
CA ALA A 119 -16.32 5.40 -25.88
C ALA A 119 -16.64 6.55 -26.82
N ALA A 120 -15.69 6.88 -27.70
CA ALA A 120 -15.93 7.89 -28.70
C ALA A 120 -17.16 7.49 -29.52
N ARG A 121 -18.09 8.43 -29.65
CA ARG A 121 -19.34 8.19 -30.35
C ARG A 121 -19.23 8.74 -31.76
N ARG A 122 -19.51 7.88 -32.73
CA ARG A 122 -19.56 8.30 -34.12
C ARG A 122 -20.90 8.99 -34.39
N ILE A 123 -20.83 10.17 -34.98
CA ILE A 123 -22.02 10.93 -35.32
C ILE A 123 -22.22 10.85 -36.83
N ASP A 124 -23.38 10.37 -37.24
CA ASP A 124 -23.74 10.35 -38.64
C ASP A 124 -24.22 11.73 -39.09
N VAL A 125 -23.70 12.14 -40.25
CA VAL A 125 -24.08 13.44 -40.83
C VAL A 125 -25.12 13.19 -41.88
N THR A 126 -26.26 13.86 -41.76
CA THR A 126 -27.34 13.76 -42.72
C THR A 126 -27.29 14.90 -43.71
#